data_039ed3b4b6d4c4710d9521aacb87961f
#
_entry.id   039ed3b4b6d4c4710d9521aacb87961f
#
_cell.length_a   1.000
_cell.length_b   1.000
_cell.length_c   1.000
_cell.angle_alpha   90.00
_cell.angle_beta   90.00
_cell.angle_gamma   90.00
#
_symmetry.space_group_name_H-M   'P 1'
#
loop_
_entity.id
_entity.type
_entity.pdbx_description
1 polymer ?
#
loop_
_entity_poly.entity_id
_entity_poly.type
_entity_poly.pdbx_seq_one_letter_code
_entity_poly.pdbx_strand_id
1 'polypeptide(L)'
;MAITEHKLPEGARPRRLAIAADDRVYYSDFARGYLARFDPATGEVKEWASPGGAGSEPYGIAITRDGMVWYSEAGVHPNTIVRFDPKTETFARAPIPSGGGVVRNMAATPDGRLYLACSGVNMVGIVEAQP
;
A
#
# COMPACT_ATOMS: atom_id res chain seq x y z
N MET A 1 1.62 -28.75 -8.77
CA MET A 1 1.52 -27.27 -8.61
C MET A 1 0.76 -26.68 -9.78
N ALA A 2 -0.15 -25.75 -9.52
CA ALA A 2 -0.88 -25.05 -10.57
C ALA A 2 -0.81 -23.53 -10.33
N ILE A 3 -0.66 -22.73 -11.39
CA ILE A 3 -0.62 -21.28 -11.31
C ILE A 3 -1.72 -20.74 -12.22
N THR A 4 -2.58 -19.89 -11.66
CA THR A 4 -3.61 -19.19 -12.43
C THR A 4 -3.28 -17.70 -12.37
N GLU A 5 -3.24 -17.07 -13.53
CA GLU A 5 -2.97 -15.65 -13.64
C GLU A 5 -4.23 -14.90 -14.07
N HIS A 6 -4.44 -13.73 -13.46
CA HIS A 6 -5.58 -12.86 -13.75
C HIS A 6 -5.08 -11.53 -14.31
N LYS A 7 -5.62 -11.12 -15.44
CA LYS A 7 -5.27 -9.85 -16.06
C LYS A 7 -5.86 -8.69 -15.24
N LEU A 8 -5.02 -7.70 -14.99
CA LEU A 8 -5.43 -6.45 -14.36
C LEU A 8 -5.80 -5.42 -15.42
N PRO A 9 -6.40 -4.27 -15.02
CA PRO A 9 -6.69 -3.20 -15.97
C PRO A 9 -5.45 -2.77 -16.76
N GLU A 10 -5.67 -2.35 -18.00
CA GLU A 10 -4.56 -1.96 -18.87
C GLU A 10 -3.72 -0.84 -18.28
N GLY A 11 -2.41 -0.99 -18.35
CA GLY A 11 -1.45 -0.03 -17.80
C GLY A 11 -1.12 -0.23 -16.33
N ALA A 12 -1.83 -1.12 -15.63
CA ALA A 12 -1.53 -1.42 -14.24
C ALA A 12 -0.16 -2.09 -14.09
N ARG A 13 0.57 -1.71 -13.05
CA ARG A 13 1.85 -2.31 -12.73
C ARG A 13 1.94 -2.55 -11.23
N PRO A 14 1.43 -3.72 -10.76
CA PRO A 14 1.45 -4.03 -9.34
C PRO A 14 2.89 -4.22 -8.87
N ARG A 15 3.26 -3.54 -7.79
CA ARG A 15 4.60 -3.67 -7.18
C ARG A 15 4.59 -4.59 -5.98
N ARG A 16 3.67 -4.37 -5.07
CA ARG A 16 3.52 -5.16 -3.86
C ARG A 16 2.04 -5.45 -3.63
N LEU A 17 1.79 -6.51 -2.90
CA LEU A 17 0.42 -6.88 -2.53
C LEU A 17 0.35 -7.32 -1.07
N ALA A 18 -0.85 -7.24 -0.52
CA ALA A 18 -1.18 -7.75 0.80
C ALA A 18 -2.58 -8.36 0.76
N ILE A 19 -2.78 -9.42 1.52
CA ILE A 19 -4.05 -10.16 1.52
C ILE A 19 -4.81 -9.78 2.78
N ALA A 20 -6.06 -9.32 2.59
CA ALA A 20 -6.94 -8.96 3.67
C ALA A 20 -7.58 -10.21 4.31
N ALA A 21 -8.17 -10.03 5.49
CA ALA A 21 -8.82 -11.13 6.22
C ALA A 21 -10.00 -11.76 5.44
N ASP A 22 -10.60 -11.02 4.51
CA ASP A 22 -11.68 -11.48 3.63
C ASP A 22 -11.18 -12.13 2.32
N ASP A 23 -9.88 -12.42 2.24
CA ASP A 23 -9.19 -13.01 1.08
C ASP A 23 -9.08 -12.11 -0.15
N ARG A 24 -9.50 -10.86 -0.07
CA ARG A 24 -9.26 -9.89 -1.14
C ARG A 24 -7.81 -9.44 -1.12
N VAL A 25 -7.29 -9.16 -2.31
CA VAL A 25 -5.89 -8.81 -2.48
C VAL A 25 -5.78 -7.32 -2.79
N TYR A 26 -5.12 -6.57 -1.91
CA TYR A 26 -4.78 -5.18 -2.17
C TYR A 26 -3.41 -5.11 -2.81
N TYR A 27 -3.28 -4.28 -3.83
CA TYR A 27 -1.99 -4.07 -4.46
C TYR A 27 -1.74 -2.61 -4.77
N SER A 28 -0.46 -2.25 -4.83
CA SER A 28 -0.02 -0.91 -5.17
C SER A 28 0.23 -0.85 -6.68
N ASP A 29 -0.52 0.01 -7.39
CA ASP A 29 -0.32 0.25 -8.81
C ASP A 29 0.68 1.40 -8.98
N PHE A 30 1.93 1.03 -9.12
CA PHE A 30 3.05 1.96 -9.24
C PHE A 30 2.93 2.86 -10.46
N ALA A 31 2.46 2.31 -11.59
CA ALA A 31 2.45 3.04 -12.86
C ALA A 31 1.36 4.10 -12.93
N ARG A 32 0.18 3.84 -12.37
CA ARG A 32 -0.98 4.72 -12.52
C ARG A 32 -1.34 5.51 -11.27
N GLY A 33 -0.64 5.25 -10.16
CA GLY A 33 -0.89 5.97 -8.90
C GLY A 33 -2.18 5.56 -8.20
N TYR A 34 -2.49 4.27 -8.18
CA TYR A 34 -3.69 3.73 -7.54
C TYR A 34 -3.36 2.78 -6.41
N LEU A 35 -4.22 2.75 -5.39
CA LEU A 35 -4.44 1.58 -4.57
C LEU A 35 -5.54 0.76 -5.24
N ALA A 36 -5.35 -0.53 -5.36
CA ALA A 36 -6.32 -1.39 -6.02
C ALA A 36 -6.62 -2.63 -5.19
N ARG A 37 -7.79 -3.22 -5.41
CA ARG A 37 -8.25 -4.44 -4.75
C ARG A 37 -8.76 -5.43 -5.78
N PHE A 38 -8.18 -6.62 -5.78
CA PHE A 38 -8.60 -7.75 -6.60
C PHE A 38 -9.36 -8.76 -5.74
N ASP A 39 -10.52 -9.21 -6.23
CA ASP A 39 -11.31 -10.25 -5.60
C ASP A 39 -11.11 -11.57 -6.34
N PRO A 40 -10.40 -12.57 -5.75
CA PRO A 40 -10.17 -13.84 -6.43
C PRO A 40 -11.44 -14.65 -6.69
N ALA A 41 -12.51 -14.42 -5.91
CA ALA A 41 -13.76 -15.15 -6.06
C ALA A 41 -14.52 -14.71 -7.32
N THR A 42 -14.42 -13.45 -7.74
CA THR A 42 -15.18 -12.87 -8.84
C THR A 42 -14.33 -12.37 -10.00
N GLY A 43 -13.03 -12.15 -9.77
CA GLY A 43 -12.14 -11.50 -10.73
C GLY A 43 -12.28 -9.99 -10.78
N GLU A 44 -13.12 -9.40 -9.93
CA GLU A 44 -13.40 -7.97 -9.92
C GLU A 44 -12.23 -7.16 -9.36
N VAL A 45 -11.93 -6.03 -10.01
CA VAL A 45 -10.91 -5.09 -9.55
C VAL A 45 -11.58 -3.76 -9.22
N LYS A 46 -11.30 -3.23 -8.03
CA LYS A 46 -11.70 -1.89 -7.62
C LYS A 46 -10.46 -1.05 -7.42
N GLU A 47 -10.51 0.20 -7.87
CA GLU A 47 -9.36 1.10 -7.87
C GLU A 47 -9.70 2.42 -7.22
N TRP A 48 -8.75 3.00 -6.49
CA TRP A 48 -8.86 4.32 -5.86
C TRP A 48 -7.61 5.12 -6.21
N ALA A 49 -7.79 6.37 -6.63
CA ALA A 49 -6.66 7.26 -6.86
C ALA A 49 -5.92 7.54 -5.55
N SER A 50 -4.60 7.38 -5.57
CA SER A 50 -3.79 7.71 -4.40
C SER A 50 -3.79 9.22 -4.13
N PRO A 51 -3.80 9.66 -2.87
CA PRO A 51 -3.83 11.09 -2.55
C PRO A 51 -2.71 11.91 -3.19
N GLY A 52 -1.55 11.32 -3.39
CA GLY A 52 -0.42 11.98 -4.03
C GLY A 52 -0.54 12.15 -5.55
N GLY A 53 -1.59 11.60 -6.16
CA GLY A 53 -1.85 11.75 -7.60
C GLY A 53 -1.27 10.65 -8.47
N ALA A 54 -1.40 10.82 -9.78
CA ALA A 54 -1.01 9.79 -10.76
C ALA A 54 0.49 9.48 -10.75
N GLY A 55 1.34 10.42 -10.34
CA GLY A 55 2.78 10.22 -10.24
C GLY A 55 3.27 9.81 -8.86
N SER A 56 2.37 9.43 -7.96
CA SER A 56 2.73 9.15 -6.55
C SER A 56 3.50 7.84 -6.34
N GLU A 57 3.49 6.95 -7.31
CA GLU A 57 4.24 5.68 -7.26
C GLU A 57 3.97 4.88 -5.98
N PRO A 58 2.72 4.42 -5.76
CA PRO A 58 2.42 3.52 -4.64
C PRO A 58 3.30 2.28 -4.68
N TYR A 59 3.87 1.89 -3.54
CA TYR A 59 4.88 0.84 -3.52
C TYR A 59 4.69 -0.14 -2.35
N GLY A 60 5.45 0.01 -1.27
CA GLY A 60 5.35 -0.89 -0.12
C GLY A 60 3.94 -0.90 0.45
N ILE A 61 3.43 -2.06 0.84
CA ILE A 61 2.05 -2.22 1.31
C ILE A 61 1.98 -3.26 2.43
N ALA A 62 1.12 -3.03 3.39
CA ALA A 62 0.81 -3.98 4.46
C ALA A 62 -0.59 -3.70 5.00
N ILE A 63 -1.17 -4.70 5.66
CA ILE A 63 -2.48 -4.57 6.31
C ILE A 63 -2.27 -4.81 7.81
N THR A 64 -2.71 -3.87 8.63
CA THR A 64 -2.64 -3.99 10.08
C THR A 64 -3.84 -4.79 10.61
N ARG A 65 -3.73 -5.23 11.86
CA ARG A 65 -4.72 -6.09 12.51
C ARG A 65 -6.14 -5.51 12.50
N ASP A 66 -6.26 -4.18 12.56
CA ASP A 66 -7.54 -3.48 12.50
C ASP A 66 -8.16 -3.43 11.10
N GLY A 67 -7.52 -4.03 10.10
CA GLY A 67 -7.98 -4.06 8.72
C GLY A 67 -7.61 -2.85 7.88
N MET A 68 -6.87 -1.89 8.43
CA MET A 68 -6.39 -0.74 7.67
C MET A 68 -5.32 -1.16 6.67
N VAL A 69 -5.39 -0.62 5.47
CA VAL A 69 -4.41 -0.85 4.41
C VAL A 69 -3.41 0.31 4.42
N TRP A 70 -2.14 -0.02 4.53
CA TRP A 70 -1.07 0.97 4.55
C TRP A 70 -0.15 0.78 3.37
N TYR A 71 0.28 1.88 2.76
CA TYR A 71 1.24 1.82 1.68
C TYR A 71 2.06 3.11 1.61
N SER A 72 3.19 3.03 0.90
CA SER A 72 4.05 4.19 0.67
C SER A 72 3.74 4.83 -0.67
N GLU A 73 3.89 6.16 -0.74
CA GLU A 73 3.95 6.90 -2.00
C GLU A 73 5.40 7.29 -2.23
N ALA A 74 6.07 6.59 -3.13
CA ALA A 74 7.50 6.76 -3.38
C ALA A 74 7.82 7.85 -4.40
N GLY A 75 6.82 8.30 -5.16
CA GLY A 75 6.98 9.35 -6.17
C GLY A 75 6.79 10.78 -5.66
N VAL A 76 6.43 10.93 -4.39
CA VAL A 76 6.31 12.24 -3.74
C VAL A 76 7.51 12.48 -2.81
N HIS A 77 7.88 13.75 -2.61
CA HIS A 77 9.04 14.10 -1.80
C HIS A 77 8.67 15.16 -0.76
N PRO A 78 8.77 14.85 0.54
CA PRO A 78 9.18 13.55 1.11
C PRO A 78 8.20 12.43 0.75
N ASN A 79 8.67 11.18 0.77
CA ASN A 79 7.77 10.03 0.66
C ASN A 79 6.74 10.09 1.78
N THR A 80 5.53 9.63 1.50
CA THR A 80 4.44 9.59 2.48
C THR A 80 4.09 8.16 2.82
N ILE A 81 3.58 7.98 4.03
CA ILE A 81 2.83 6.77 4.40
C ILE A 81 1.35 7.10 4.30
N VAL A 82 0.60 6.23 3.65
CA VAL A 82 -0.85 6.39 3.44
C VAL A 82 -1.57 5.29 4.19
N ARG A 83 -2.66 5.65 4.86
CA ARG A 83 -3.59 4.72 5.49
C ARG A 83 -4.93 4.81 4.77
N PHE A 84 -5.45 3.67 4.35
CA PHE A 84 -6.75 3.55 3.72
C PHE A 84 -7.69 2.72 4.60
N ASP A 85 -8.86 3.26 4.87
CA ASP A 85 -9.93 2.55 5.58
C ASP A 85 -10.88 1.90 4.56
N PRO A 86 -10.89 0.56 4.44
CA PRO A 86 -11.75 -0.10 3.47
C PRO A 86 -13.26 0.05 3.73
N LYS A 87 -13.66 0.36 4.97
CA LYS A 87 -15.07 0.53 5.32
C LYS A 87 -15.63 1.85 4.84
N THR A 88 -14.86 2.91 5.00
CA THR A 88 -15.28 4.27 4.63
C THR A 88 -14.71 4.71 3.28
N GLU A 89 -13.73 3.97 2.77
CA GLU A 89 -12.99 4.28 1.55
C GLU A 89 -12.34 5.67 1.63
N THR A 90 -11.79 5.98 2.81
CA THR A 90 -11.11 7.26 3.06
C THR A 90 -9.62 7.07 3.29
N PHE A 91 -8.87 8.10 2.95
CA PHE A 91 -7.42 8.12 3.07
C PHE A 91 -6.97 9.11 4.13
N ALA A 92 -5.90 8.76 4.83
CA ALA A 92 -5.09 9.67 5.63
C ALA A 92 -3.64 9.46 5.27
N ARG A 93 -2.81 10.50 5.31
CA ARG A 93 -1.39 10.35 5.03
C ARG A 93 -0.55 11.31 5.83
N ALA A 94 0.72 10.93 6.00
CA ALA A 94 1.70 11.75 6.69
C ALA A 94 3.06 11.63 5.99
N PRO A 95 3.87 12.70 6.00
CA PRO A 95 5.23 12.62 5.46
C PRO A 95 6.10 11.75 6.35
N ILE A 96 6.99 10.97 5.72
CA ILE A 96 8.02 10.23 6.46
C ILE A 96 9.13 11.24 6.81
N PRO A 97 9.48 11.41 8.10
CA PRO A 97 10.37 12.51 8.51
C PRO A 97 11.72 12.56 7.81
N SER A 98 12.32 11.41 7.54
CA SER A 98 13.60 11.34 6.82
C SER A 98 13.48 11.52 5.31
N GLY A 99 12.27 11.62 4.79
CA GLY A 99 11.99 11.54 3.35
C GLY A 99 11.74 10.13 2.85
N GLY A 100 12.06 9.10 3.65
CA GLY A 100 11.81 7.68 3.36
C GLY A 100 12.76 7.05 2.35
N GLY A 101 13.27 7.79 1.39
CA GLY A 101 14.23 7.32 0.39
C GLY A 101 13.77 6.08 -0.37
N VAL A 102 12.52 6.01 -0.76
CA VAL A 102 11.82 4.89 -1.39
C VAL A 102 11.59 3.72 -0.42
N VAL A 103 10.39 3.68 0.14
CA VAL A 103 9.94 2.56 0.99
C VAL A 103 9.32 1.49 0.10
N ARG A 104 10.06 0.44 -0.19
CA ARG A 104 9.60 -0.68 -1.03
C ARG A 104 8.93 -1.79 -0.23
N ASN A 105 9.31 -1.93 1.03
CA ASN A 105 8.80 -3.00 1.89
C ASN A 105 8.37 -2.42 3.23
N MET A 106 7.31 -2.99 3.75
CA MET A 106 6.84 -2.72 5.11
C MET A 106 6.20 -3.99 5.66
N ALA A 107 6.13 -4.09 6.97
CA ALA A 107 5.55 -5.23 7.64
C ALA A 107 4.73 -4.79 8.84
N ALA A 108 3.58 -5.43 9.02
CA ALA A 108 2.73 -5.20 10.17
C ALA A 108 2.98 -6.28 11.22
N THR A 109 2.91 -5.89 12.48
CA THR A 109 3.02 -6.84 13.61
C THR A 109 1.63 -7.18 14.15
N PRO A 110 1.50 -8.35 14.83
CA PRO A 110 0.21 -8.72 15.43
C PRO A 110 -0.31 -7.74 16.47
N ASP A 111 0.56 -6.96 17.10
CA ASP A 111 0.19 -5.94 18.08
C ASP A 111 -0.15 -4.58 17.48
N GLY A 112 -0.25 -4.50 16.15
CA GLY A 112 -0.76 -3.32 15.47
C GLY A 112 0.27 -2.27 15.06
N ARG A 113 1.57 -2.57 15.17
CA ARG A 113 2.62 -1.66 14.68
C ARG A 113 2.94 -1.92 13.23
N LEU A 114 3.45 -0.90 12.56
CA LEU A 114 3.90 -0.99 11.17
C LEU A 114 5.37 -0.56 11.10
N TYR A 115 6.18 -1.36 10.46
CA TYR A 115 7.59 -1.09 10.26
C TYR A 115 7.88 -0.80 8.80
N LEU A 116 8.73 0.21 8.56
CA LEU A 116 9.09 0.68 7.23
C LEU A 116 10.59 0.47 6.98
N ALA A 117 10.93 -0.10 5.83
CA ALA A 117 12.31 -0.13 5.37
C ALA A 117 12.58 1.13 4.53
N CYS A 118 13.19 2.13 5.12
CA CYS A 118 13.53 3.41 4.47
C CYS A 118 14.90 3.28 3.80
N SER A 119 14.93 2.62 2.62
CA SER A 119 16.19 2.10 2.07
C SER A 119 17.16 3.19 1.62
N GLY A 120 16.66 4.27 1.03
CA GLY A 120 17.53 5.34 0.51
C GLY A 120 18.15 6.24 1.59
N VAL A 121 17.70 6.13 2.84
CA VAL A 121 18.20 6.95 3.95
C VAL A 121 18.75 6.11 5.11
N ASN A 122 18.90 4.81 4.90
CA ASN A 122 19.51 3.88 5.87
C ASN A 122 18.79 3.91 7.24
N MET A 123 17.46 3.82 7.21
CA MET A 123 16.65 3.86 8.44
C MET A 123 15.55 2.80 8.43
N VAL A 124 15.15 2.39 9.62
CA VAL A 124 13.90 1.66 9.85
C VAL A 124 12.93 2.62 10.54
N GLY A 125 11.76 2.78 9.97
CA GLY A 125 10.70 3.59 10.55
C GLY A 125 9.69 2.73 11.29
N ILE A 126 9.07 3.29 12.31
CA ILE A 126 7.97 2.67 13.04
C ILE A 126 6.77 3.62 12.97
N VAL A 127 5.64 3.10 12.51
CA VAL A 127 4.39 3.84 12.52
C VAL A 127 3.52 3.29 13.65
N GLU A 128 3.14 4.17 14.56
CA GLU A 128 2.20 3.86 15.62
C GLU A 128 0.94 4.68 15.37
N ALA A 129 -0.19 3.99 15.16
CA ALA A 129 -1.45 4.68 14.97
C ALA A 129 -1.83 5.40 16.27
N GLN A 130 -2.15 6.68 16.17
CA GLN A 130 -2.70 7.41 17.30
C GLN A 130 -4.10 6.90 17.60
N PRO A 131 -4.45 6.71 18.90
CA PRO A 131 -5.78 6.24 19.29
C PRO A 131 -6.87 7.26 18.96
#